data_0c2191cd4b715965e2db3f9bd7f14f6d
#
_entry.id   0c2191cd4b715965e2db3f9bd7f14f6d
#
_cell.length_a   1.000
_cell.length_b   1.000
_cell.length_c   1.000
_cell.angle_alpha   90.00
_cell.angle_beta   90.00
_cell.angle_gamma   90.00
#
_symmetry.space_group_name_H-M   'P 1'
#
loop_
_entity.id
_entity.type
_entity.pdbx_description
1 polymer ?
#
loop_
_entity_poly.entity_id
_entity_poly.type
_entity_poly.pdbx_seq_one_letter_code
_entity_poly.pdbx_strand_id
1 'polypeptide(L)'
;TEGANEYAAGNLEYRIDLNTRDEMGYLAGTLNYMSGELNKLEEYQRNFIANVSHDFRSPLTSIKGYVNAILDGTIPYEMQERYLKIIAFESERLEKLTRSLLTLNELDMKKRMMHIQRFDINDTIKNTAATFEGICTSHQIRLELLLSGHELYVRADMEQIQQVLYNLLEVGGQ
;
A
#
# COMPACT_ATOMS: atom_id res chain seq x y z
N THR A 1 -11.30 -10.77 -36.46
CA THR A 1 -11.84 -11.90 -35.68
C THR A 1 -10.76 -12.66 -34.93
N GLU A 2 -9.59 -12.94 -35.55
CA GLU A 2 -8.49 -13.69 -34.93
C GLU A 2 -7.94 -12.97 -33.68
N GLY A 3 -7.59 -11.68 -33.76
CA GLY A 3 -7.10 -10.90 -32.63
C GLY A 3 -8.08 -10.81 -31.46
N ALA A 4 -9.39 -10.71 -31.74
CA ALA A 4 -10.40 -10.73 -30.68
C ALA A 4 -10.48 -12.10 -29.97
N ASN A 5 -10.24 -13.19 -30.68
CA ASN A 5 -10.19 -14.52 -30.12
C ASN A 5 -8.93 -14.74 -29.25
N GLU A 6 -7.79 -14.20 -29.68
CA GLU A 6 -6.55 -14.21 -28.88
C GLU A 6 -6.74 -13.45 -27.55
N TYR A 7 -7.35 -12.27 -27.59
CA TYR A 7 -7.64 -11.51 -26.38
C TYR A 7 -8.65 -12.24 -25.47
N ALA A 8 -9.69 -12.85 -26.04
CA ALA A 8 -10.65 -13.64 -25.29
C ALA A 8 -10.03 -14.90 -24.66
N ALA A 9 -8.97 -15.45 -25.27
CA ALA A 9 -8.19 -16.55 -24.74
C ALA A 9 -7.15 -16.13 -23.69
N GLY A 10 -7.06 -14.81 -23.38
CA GLY A 10 -6.12 -14.28 -22.41
C GLY A 10 -4.73 -13.92 -22.98
N ASN A 11 -4.52 -14.03 -24.30
CA ASN A 11 -3.27 -13.65 -24.94
C ASN A 11 -3.23 -12.13 -25.14
N LEU A 12 -2.98 -11.37 -24.07
CA LEU A 12 -2.94 -9.90 -24.08
C LEU A 12 -1.67 -9.33 -24.74
N GLU A 13 -0.67 -10.14 -25.02
CA GLU A 13 0.53 -9.73 -25.74
C GLU A 13 0.34 -9.69 -27.25
N TYR A 14 -0.70 -10.40 -27.75
CA TYR A 14 -1.03 -10.37 -29.18
C TYR A 14 -1.30 -8.93 -29.62
N ARG A 15 -0.89 -8.58 -30.84
CA ARG A 15 -1.17 -7.28 -31.45
C ARG A 15 -1.91 -7.48 -32.78
N ILE A 16 -3.03 -6.82 -32.92
CA ILE A 16 -3.78 -6.77 -34.16
C ILE A 16 -3.02 -5.85 -35.12
N ASP A 17 -2.38 -6.43 -36.12
CA ASP A 17 -1.69 -5.68 -37.16
C ASP A 17 -2.68 -5.39 -38.31
N LEU A 18 -3.37 -4.25 -38.21
CA LEU A 18 -4.32 -3.78 -39.22
C LEU A 18 -3.97 -2.32 -39.56
N ASN A 19 -3.22 -2.12 -40.64
CA ASN A 19 -2.72 -0.81 -41.06
C ASN A 19 -3.65 -0.17 -42.10
N THR A 20 -4.93 0.05 -41.71
CA THR A 20 -5.92 0.77 -42.52
C THR A 20 -6.23 2.14 -41.89
N ARG A 21 -6.63 3.12 -42.71
CA ARG A 21 -6.98 4.46 -42.22
C ARG A 21 -8.49 4.66 -42.09
N ASP A 22 -9.21 3.59 -41.86
CA ASP A 22 -10.67 3.54 -41.72
C ASP A 22 -11.06 3.17 -40.26
N GLU A 23 -12.33 2.97 -40.03
CA GLU A 23 -12.92 2.64 -38.75
C GLU A 23 -12.32 1.32 -38.17
N MET A 24 -11.90 0.40 -39.06
CA MET A 24 -11.32 -0.89 -38.66
C MET A 24 -9.90 -0.71 -38.12
N GLY A 25 -9.11 0.20 -38.71
CA GLY A 25 -7.78 0.56 -38.19
C GLY A 25 -7.88 1.25 -36.83
N TYR A 26 -8.86 2.16 -36.67
CA TYR A 26 -9.12 2.79 -35.37
C TYR A 26 -9.54 1.76 -34.31
N LEU A 27 -10.42 0.83 -34.65
CA LEU A 27 -10.86 -0.26 -33.76
C LEU A 27 -9.69 -1.14 -33.35
N ALA A 28 -8.83 -1.55 -34.28
CA ALA A 28 -7.64 -2.35 -34.00
C ALA A 28 -6.69 -1.62 -33.03
N GLY A 29 -6.45 -0.33 -33.25
CA GLY A 29 -5.65 0.50 -32.34
C GLY A 29 -6.22 0.58 -30.94
N THR A 30 -7.54 0.75 -30.82
CA THR A 30 -8.25 0.80 -29.54
C THR A 30 -8.16 -0.54 -28.79
N LEU A 31 -8.36 -1.66 -29.49
CA LEU A 31 -8.24 -2.99 -28.92
C LEU A 31 -6.80 -3.30 -28.46
N ASN A 32 -5.80 -2.92 -29.24
CA ASN A 32 -4.40 -3.05 -28.87
C ASN A 32 -4.05 -2.21 -27.63
N TYR A 33 -4.60 -0.98 -27.53
CA TYR A 33 -4.43 -0.15 -26.36
C TYR A 33 -5.06 -0.77 -25.12
N MET A 34 -6.31 -1.25 -25.22
CA MET A 34 -7.01 -1.92 -24.12
C MET A 34 -6.26 -3.18 -23.64
N SER A 35 -5.79 -4.00 -24.60
CA SER A 35 -4.99 -5.18 -24.29
C SER A 35 -3.70 -4.81 -23.55
N GLY A 36 -3.02 -3.74 -23.97
CA GLY A 36 -1.83 -3.22 -23.29
C GLY A 36 -2.11 -2.78 -21.86
N GLU A 37 -3.22 -2.10 -21.61
CA GLU A 37 -3.61 -1.68 -20.26
C GLU A 37 -3.99 -2.88 -19.37
N LEU A 38 -4.68 -3.87 -19.92
CA LEU A 38 -5.00 -5.12 -19.20
C LEU A 38 -3.74 -5.90 -18.84
N ASN A 39 -2.78 -6.01 -19.75
CA ASN A 39 -1.51 -6.71 -19.50
C ASN A 39 -0.71 -6.02 -18.37
N LYS A 40 -0.66 -4.69 -18.36
CA LYS A 40 -0.04 -3.91 -17.27
C LYS A 40 -0.74 -4.17 -15.92
N LEU A 41 -2.07 -4.28 -15.92
CA LEU A 41 -2.85 -4.55 -14.72
C LEU A 41 -2.55 -5.96 -14.18
N GLU A 42 -2.47 -6.96 -15.05
CA GLU A 42 -2.09 -8.33 -14.67
C GLU A 42 -0.67 -8.41 -14.10
N GLU A 43 0.29 -7.72 -14.74
CA GLU A 43 1.67 -7.65 -14.25
C GLU A 43 1.72 -6.97 -12.88
N TYR A 44 1.02 -5.86 -12.71
CA TYR A 44 0.91 -5.18 -11.42
C TYR A 44 0.32 -6.08 -10.34
N GLN A 45 -0.78 -6.79 -10.65
CA GLN A 45 -1.41 -7.73 -9.72
C GLN A 45 -0.48 -8.89 -9.33
N ARG A 46 0.26 -9.44 -10.30
CA ARG A 46 1.23 -10.53 -10.06
C ARG A 46 2.36 -10.06 -9.14
N ASN A 47 2.92 -8.89 -9.44
CA ASN A 47 3.98 -8.29 -8.64
C ASN A 47 3.49 -7.94 -7.23
N PHE A 48 2.27 -7.42 -7.10
CA PHE A 48 1.65 -7.14 -5.80
C PHE A 48 1.53 -8.42 -4.95
N ILE A 49 0.98 -9.49 -5.50
CA ILE A 49 0.84 -10.77 -4.80
C ILE A 49 2.21 -11.35 -4.40
N ALA A 50 3.21 -11.25 -5.29
CA ALA A 50 4.56 -11.71 -5.01
C ALA A 50 5.21 -10.94 -3.85
N ASN A 51 5.10 -9.62 -3.86
CA ASN A 51 5.64 -8.73 -2.82
C ASN A 51 4.95 -8.99 -1.47
N VAL A 52 3.62 -9.03 -1.45
CA VAL A 52 2.85 -9.36 -0.24
C VAL A 52 3.27 -10.72 0.32
N SER A 53 3.39 -11.74 -0.54
CA SER A 53 3.80 -13.09 -0.12
C SER A 53 5.21 -13.10 0.46
N HIS A 54 6.13 -12.32 -0.09
CA HIS A 54 7.49 -12.17 0.43
C HIS A 54 7.48 -11.50 1.81
N ASP A 55 6.75 -10.40 1.97
CA ASP A 55 6.70 -9.62 3.20
C ASP A 55 6.05 -10.37 4.36
N PHE A 56 5.13 -11.29 4.07
CA PHE A 56 4.57 -12.22 5.08
C PHE A 56 5.51 -13.38 5.39
N ARG A 57 6.22 -13.92 4.40
CA ARG A 57 7.06 -15.11 4.58
C ARG A 57 8.22 -14.86 5.51
N SER A 58 8.85 -13.69 5.44
CA SER A 58 10.00 -13.33 6.27
C SER A 58 9.70 -13.41 7.77
N PRO A 59 8.74 -12.63 8.32
CA PRO A 59 8.40 -12.68 9.75
C PRO A 59 7.86 -14.04 10.19
N LEU A 60 7.06 -14.73 9.38
CA LEU A 60 6.56 -16.07 9.69
C LEU A 60 7.69 -17.08 9.82
N THR A 61 8.71 -17.00 8.97
CA THR A 61 9.89 -17.88 9.05
C THR A 61 10.67 -17.62 10.33
N SER A 62 10.86 -16.36 10.71
CA SER A 62 11.53 -15.98 11.95
C SER A 62 10.76 -16.46 13.18
N ILE A 63 9.46 -16.21 13.26
CA ILE A 63 8.58 -16.68 14.34
C ILE A 63 8.67 -18.20 14.47
N LYS A 64 8.45 -18.93 13.36
CA LYS A 64 8.51 -20.40 13.35
C LYS A 64 9.87 -20.92 13.77
N GLY A 65 10.96 -20.30 13.31
CA GLY A 65 12.33 -20.70 13.65
C GLY A 65 12.60 -20.54 15.14
N TYR A 66 12.28 -19.38 15.72
CA TYR A 66 12.52 -19.15 17.15
C TYR A 66 11.60 -19.99 18.06
N VAL A 67 10.33 -20.16 17.69
CA VAL A 67 9.43 -21.06 18.44
C VAL A 67 9.97 -22.48 18.45
N ASN A 68 10.41 -23.02 17.32
CA ASN A 68 10.98 -24.37 17.26
C ASN A 68 12.27 -24.47 18.09
N ALA A 69 13.16 -23.48 18.00
CA ALA A 69 14.42 -23.47 18.76
C ALA A 69 14.22 -23.34 20.28
N ILE A 70 13.11 -22.74 20.71
CA ILE A 70 12.69 -22.74 22.12
C ILE A 70 12.16 -24.12 22.53
N LEU A 71 11.31 -24.73 21.69
CA LEU A 71 10.65 -26.01 21.96
C LEU A 71 11.64 -27.18 21.99
N ASP A 72 12.65 -27.19 21.12
CA ASP A 72 13.67 -28.25 21.06
C ASP A 72 14.86 -28.02 22.01
N GLY A 73 14.84 -26.93 22.79
CA GLY A 73 15.88 -26.63 23.79
C GLY A 73 17.17 -26.05 23.19
N THR A 74 17.21 -25.73 21.88
CA THR A 74 18.37 -25.08 21.23
C THR A 74 18.63 -23.70 21.86
N ILE A 75 17.57 -22.98 22.26
CA ILE A 75 17.67 -21.71 22.97
C ILE A 75 17.61 -21.97 24.48
N PRO A 76 18.71 -21.70 25.25
CA PRO A 76 18.74 -21.83 26.69
C PRO A 76 17.66 -20.97 27.37
N TYR A 77 17.16 -21.44 28.51
CA TYR A 77 16.08 -20.78 29.26
C TYR A 77 16.38 -19.31 29.56
N GLU A 78 17.61 -18.98 29.89
CA GLU A 78 18.05 -17.62 30.22
C GLU A 78 17.97 -16.65 29.02
N MET A 79 17.93 -17.18 27.80
CA MET A 79 17.83 -16.38 26.57
C MET A 79 16.43 -16.35 26.00
N GLN A 80 15.49 -17.17 26.45
CA GLN A 80 14.16 -17.33 25.88
C GLN A 80 13.37 -16.00 25.86
N GLU A 81 13.47 -15.18 26.93
CA GLU A 81 12.77 -13.88 26.99
C GLU A 81 13.14 -12.98 25.82
N ARG A 82 14.41 -12.94 25.43
CA ARG A 82 14.88 -12.15 24.29
C ARG A 82 14.23 -12.60 22.99
N TYR A 83 14.16 -13.90 22.75
CA TYR A 83 13.58 -14.44 21.51
C TYR A 83 12.07 -14.35 21.50
N LEU A 84 11.41 -14.46 22.64
CA LEU A 84 9.96 -14.20 22.76
C LEU A 84 9.63 -12.74 22.43
N LYS A 85 10.47 -11.77 22.82
CA LYS A 85 10.31 -10.37 22.42
C LYS A 85 10.43 -10.19 20.90
N ILE A 86 11.34 -10.90 20.24
CA ILE A 86 11.47 -10.88 18.79
C ILE A 86 10.22 -11.49 18.13
N ILE A 87 9.69 -12.60 18.65
CA ILE A 87 8.45 -13.22 18.15
C ILE A 87 7.28 -12.24 18.29
N ALA A 88 7.15 -11.56 19.43
CA ALA A 88 6.11 -10.55 19.63
C ALA A 88 6.23 -9.40 18.62
N PHE A 89 7.42 -8.86 18.43
CA PHE A 89 7.70 -7.80 17.45
C PHE A 89 7.31 -8.20 16.00
N GLU A 90 7.71 -9.42 15.57
CA GLU A 90 7.35 -9.91 14.23
C GLU A 90 5.84 -10.17 14.09
N SER A 91 5.16 -10.54 15.18
CA SER A 91 3.70 -10.70 15.21
C SER A 91 2.98 -9.35 15.05
N GLU A 92 3.45 -8.29 15.74
CA GLU A 92 2.94 -6.93 15.59
C GLU A 92 3.17 -6.40 14.16
N ARG A 93 4.33 -6.72 13.58
CA ARG A 93 4.64 -6.38 12.19
C ARG A 93 3.65 -7.03 11.20
N LEU A 94 3.31 -8.32 11.41
CA LEU A 94 2.29 -9.01 10.61
C LEU A 94 0.91 -8.38 10.76
N GLU A 95 0.54 -7.96 11.96
CA GLU A 95 -0.72 -7.25 12.20
C GLU A 95 -0.77 -5.93 11.41
N LYS A 96 0.30 -5.13 11.44
CA LYS A 96 0.40 -3.88 10.67
C LYS A 96 0.27 -4.14 9.15
N LEU A 97 0.94 -5.17 8.62
CA LEU A 97 0.83 -5.55 7.22
C LEU A 97 -0.61 -5.92 6.84
N THR A 98 -1.27 -6.69 7.68
CA THR A 98 -2.68 -7.09 7.46
C THR A 98 -3.60 -5.88 7.44
N ARG A 99 -3.45 -4.94 8.38
CA ARG A 99 -4.22 -3.68 8.41
C ARG A 99 -3.99 -2.84 7.16
N SER A 100 -2.74 -2.73 6.71
CA SER A 100 -2.40 -1.99 5.49
C SER A 100 -3.07 -2.57 4.24
N LEU A 101 -3.13 -3.92 4.13
CA LEU A 101 -3.82 -4.59 3.04
C LEU A 101 -5.34 -4.38 3.07
N LEU A 102 -5.94 -4.41 4.25
CA LEU A 102 -7.38 -4.12 4.41
C LEU A 102 -7.69 -2.67 4.02
N THR A 103 -6.86 -1.72 4.42
CA THR A 103 -7.01 -0.30 4.03
C THR A 103 -6.89 -0.12 2.51
N LEU A 104 -5.97 -0.82 1.84
CA LEU A 104 -5.86 -0.79 0.37
C LEU A 104 -7.14 -1.29 -0.30
N ASN A 105 -7.73 -2.39 0.20
CA ASN A 105 -8.99 -2.91 -0.31
C ASN A 105 -10.16 -1.94 -0.11
N GLU A 106 -10.21 -1.27 1.03
CA GLU A 106 -11.23 -0.25 1.32
C GLU A 106 -11.05 0.99 0.43
N LEU A 107 -9.81 1.40 0.15
CA LEU A 107 -9.51 2.52 -0.74
C LEU A 107 -9.96 2.25 -2.18
N ASP A 108 -9.81 1.03 -2.68
CA ASP A 108 -10.30 0.65 -4.01
C ASP A 108 -11.84 0.67 -4.08
N MET A 109 -12.52 0.33 -3.00
CA MET A 109 -13.98 0.48 -2.87
C MET A 109 -14.39 1.95 -2.74
N LYS A 110 -13.64 2.76 -1.97
CA LYS A 110 -13.91 4.20 -1.74
C LYS A 110 -13.54 5.09 -2.91
N LYS A 111 -12.65 4.70 -3.82
CA LYS A 111 -12.39 5.42 -5.09
C LYS A 111 -13.66 5.74 -5.87
N ARG A 112 -14.75 5.02 -5.63
CA ARG A 112 -16.07 5.27 -6.22
C ARG A 112 -16.87 6.38 -5.52
N MET A 113 -16.45 6.87 -4.34
CA MET A 113 -17.18 7.88 -3.53
C MET A 113 -16.22 8.87 -2.86
N MET A 114 -15.31 9.48 -3.62
CA MET A 114 -14.47 10.56 -3.09
C MET A 114 -15.33 11.77 -2.71
N HIS A 115 -15.21 12.21 -1.45
CA HIS A 115 -15.88 13.41 -0.95
C HIS A 115 -14.99 14.64 -1.13
N ILE A 116 -14.89 15.13 -2.36
CA ILE A 116 -14.06 16.30 -2.69
C ILE A 116 -14.69 17.56 -2.10
N GLN A 117 -14.00 18.18 -1.15
CA GLN A 117 -14.37 19.43 -0.51
C GLN A 117 -13.22 20.45 -0.52
N ARG A 118 -13.56 21.72 -0.31
CA ARG A 118 -12.58 22.79 -0.13
C ARG A 118 -12.28 22.95 1.35
N PHE A 119 -11.01 22.84 1.75
CA PHE A 119 -10.58 23.01 3.13
C PHE A 119 -9.17 23.62 3.20
N ASP A 120 -8.80 24.13 4.38
CA ASP A 120 -7.45 24.63 4.63
C ASP A 120 -6.53 23.45 4.99
N ILE A 121 -5.51 23.22 4.17
CA ILE A 121 -4.55 22.13 4.38
C ILE A 121 -3.66 22.39 5.60
N ASN A 122 -3.37 23.67 5.92
CA ASN A 122 -2.57 24.01 7.08
C ASN A 122 -3.26 23.62 8.38
N ASP A 123 -4.57 23.82 8.48
CA ASP A 123 -5.35 23.39 9.65
C ASP A 123 -5.43 21.87 9.75
N THR A 124 -5.57 21.19 8.62
CA THR A 124 -5.55 19.72 8.58
C THR A 124 -4.21 19.17 9.07
N ILE A 125 -3.08 19.75 8.63
CA ILE A 125 -1.74 19.36 9.07
C ILE A 125 -1.57 19.63 10.58
N LYS A 126 -1.97 20.80 11.09
CA LYS A 126 -1.89 21.12 12.51
C LYS A 126 -2.69 20.15 13.38
N ASN A 127 -3.94 19.88 12.99
CA ASN A 127 -4.81 18.99 13.73
C ASN A 127 -4.30 17.54 13.74
N THR A 128 -3.76 17.07 12.61
CA THR A 128 -3.16 15.73 12.53
C THR A 128 -1.88 15.67 13.38
N ALA A 129 -0.99 16.67 13.30
CA ALA A 129 0.24 16.70 14.08
C ALA A 129 -0.03 16.74 15.59
N ALA A 130 -1.08 17.45 16.03
CA ALA A 130 -1.47 17.52 17.44
C ALA A 130 -1.80 16.15 18.04
N THR A 131 -2.30 15.21 17.23
CA THR A 131 -2.58 13.83 17.72
C THR A 131 -1.33 13.06 18.08
N PHE A 132 -0.16 13.47 17.56
CA PHE A 132 1.14 12.83 17.83
C PHE A 132 1.91 13.48 19.02
N GLU A 133 1.39 14.56 19.60
CA GLU A 133 2.09 15.29 20.67
C GLU A 133 2.43 14.41 21.88
N GLY A 134 1.50 13.54 22.29
CA GLY A 134 1.71 12.55 23.36
C GLY A 134 2.81 11.52 23.03
N ILE A 135 2.82 11.02 21.79
CA ILE A 135 3.82 10.06 21.31
C ILE A 135 5.19 10.74 21.23
N CYS A 136 5.27 11.93 20.66
CA CYS A 136 6.50 12.71 20.57
C CYS A 136 7.09 13.01 21.94
N THR A 137 6.26 13.37 22.91
CA THR A 137 6.69 13.62 24.29
C THR A 137 7.26 12.36 24.95
N SER A 138 6.58 11.21 24.80
CA SER A 138 7.02 9.95 25.40
C SER A 138 8.33 9.42 24.83
N HIS A 139 8.61 9.70 23.54
CA HIS A 139 9.82 9.29 22.85
C HIS A 139 10.89 10.39 22.77
N GLN A 140 10.67 11.54 23.41
CA GLN A 140 11.58 12.71 23.38
C GLN A 140 11.87 13.21 21.95
N ILE A 141 10.89 13.10 21.05
CA ILE A 141 10.96 13.57 19.67
C ILE A 141 10.43 14.98 19.62
N ARG A 142 11.14 15.88 18.92
CA ARG A 142 10.67 17.24 18.66
C ARG A 142 10.01 17.30 17.29
N LEU A 143 8.71 17.60 17.27
CA LEU A 143 7.94 17.82 16.05
C LEU A 143 7.84 19.32 15.77
N GLU A 144 8.32 19.77 14.62
CA GLU A 144 8.21 21.15 14.16
C GLU A 144 7.38 21.24 12.89
N LEU A 145 6.44 22.17 12.84
CA LEU A 145 5.63 22.45 11.64
C LEU A 145 6.14 23.72 10.96
N LEU A 146 6.64 23.59 9.74
CA LEU A 146 7.02 24.71 8.89
C LEU A 146 5.96 24.91 7.82
N LEU A 147 5.00 25.77 8.06
CA LEU A 147 3.88 26.05 7.17
C LEU A 147 4.10 27.37 6.44
N SER A 148 3.84 27.40 5.15
CA SER A 148 3.92 28.60 4.32
C SER A 148 2.57 29.32 4.27
N GLY A 149 2.51 30.58 4.75
CA GLY A 149 1.31 31.41 4.66
C GLY A 149 0.31 31.23 5.80
N HIS A 150 -0.79 31.97 5.74
CA HIS A 150 -1.84 31.96 6.76
C HIS A 150 -2.89 30.88 6.48
N GLU A 151 -3.40 30.81 5.25
CA GLU A 151 -4.42 29.88 4.83
C GLU A 151 -4.07 29.34 3.44
N LEU A 152 -4.14 28.03 3.25
CA LEU A 152 -3.88 27.37 1.96
C LEU A 152 -5.04 26.43 1.64
N TYR A 153 -5.98 26.91 0.84
CA TYR A 153 -7.14 26.13 0.47
C TYR A 153 -6.86 25.15 -0.68
N VAL A 154 -7.21 23.90 -0.47
CA VAL A 154 -7.13 22.82 -1.45
C VAL A 154 -8.50 22.21 -1.71
N ARG A 155 -8.67 21.55 -2.86
CA ARG A 155 -9.84 20.74 -3.19
C ARG A 155 -9.44 19.28 -3.25
N ALA A 156 -9.76 18.55 -2.20
CA ALA A 156 -9.44 17.14 -2.07
C ALA A 156 -10.44 16.45 -1.12
N ASP A 157 -10.29 15.15 -0.96
CA ASP A 157 -10.94 14.42 0.13
C ASP A 157 -10.10 14.60 1.40
N MET A 158 -10.67 15.33 2.37
CA MET A 158 -9.96 15.70 3.61
C MET A 158 -9.57 14.47 4.44
N GLU A 159 -10.45 13.46 4.51
CA GLU A 159 -10.18 12.23 5.26
C GLU A 159 -9.01 11.45 4.66
N GLN A 160 -8.94 11.38 3.33
CA GLN A 160 -7.83 10.73 2.62
C GLN A 160 -6.50 11.46 2.84
N ILE A 161 -6.53 12.80 2.82
CA ILE A 161 -5.33 13.60 3.10
C ILE A 161 -4.89 13.42 4.57
N GLN A 162 -5.81 13.40 5.53
CA GLN A 162 -5.49 13.13 6.94
C GLN A 162 -4.85 11.74 7.11
N GLN A 163 -5.37 10.72 6.42
CA GLN A 163 -4.81 9.37 6.45
C GLN A 163 -3.38 9.32 5.92
N VAL A 164 -3.10 10.04 4.81
CA VAL A 164 -1.73 10.14 4.26
C VAL A 164 -0.80 10.80 5.28
N LEU A 165 -1.21 11.92 5.87
CA LEU A 165 -0.43 12.63 6.88
C LEU A 165 -0.16 11.74 8.10
N TYR A 166 -1.17 11.03 8.58
CA TYR A 166 -1.04 10.10 9.70
C TYR A 166 0.00 9.01 9.41
N ASN A 167 -0.09 8.36 8.25
CA ASN A 167 0.85 7.31 7.85
C ASN A 167 2.30 7.84 7.74
N LEU A 168 2.48 9.05 7.20
CA LEU A 168 3.83 9.66 7.10
C LEU A 168 4.43 9.98 8.47
N LEU A 169 3.62 10.48 9.41
CA LEU A 169 4.08 10.81 10.77
C LEU A 169 4.36 9.54 11.58
N GLU A 170 3.57 8.48 11.42
CA GLU A 170 3.79 7.20 12.11
C GLU A 170 5.11 6.53 11.65
N VAL A 171 5.43 6.56 10.36
CA VAL A 171 6.69 6.01 9.82
C VAL A 171 7.91 6.85 10.24
N GLY A 172 7.76 8.17 10.30
CA GLY A 172 8.85 9.08 10.71
C GLY A 172 9.17 9.04 12.21
N GLY A 173 8.31 8.43 13.03
CA GLY A 173 8.48 8.32 14.49
C GLY A 173 9.06 7.00 14.97
N GLN A 174 9.42 6.09 14.07
CA GLN A 174 10.12 4.82 14.36
C GLN A 174 11.61 4.97 14.11
#